data_513563c818b50ba8dd86a95860a7fcf4
#
_entry.id   513563c818b50ba8dd86a95860a7fcf4
#
_cell.length_a   1.000
_cell.length_b   1.000
_cell.length_c   1.000
_cell.angle_alpha   90.00
_cell.angle_beta   90.00
_cell.angle_gamma   90.00
#
_symmetry.space_group_name_H-M   'P 1'
#
loop_
_entity.id
_entity.type
_entity.pdbx_description
1 polymer ?
#
loop_
_entity_poly.entity_id
_entity_poly.type
_entity_poly.pdbx_seq_one_letter_code
_entity_poly.pdbx_strand_id
1 'polypeptide(L)' 'MNLKQMVGIEAAKYVEDGMIVGLGTGSTAKFMVDEIGRRVKEEGLSIVGVTTSKETEKQALALGIQIGR' A
#
# COMPACT_ATOMS: atom_id res chain seq x y z
N MET A 1 5.78 8.40 -16.55
CA MET A 1 4.89 7.94 -15.46
C MET A 1 3.45 8.10 -15.91
N ASN A 2 2.62 7.08 -15.78
CA ASN A 2 1.22 7.19 -16.18
C ASN A 2 0.36 7.77 -15.04
N LEU A 3 -0.86 8.18 -15.37
CA LEU A 3 -1.75 8.83 -14.40
C LEU A 3 -2.06 7.94 -13.20
N LYS A 4 -2.31 6.65 -13.44
CA LYS A 4 -2.62 5.71 -12.36
C LYS A 4 -1.47 5.58 -11.36
N GLN A 5 -0.25 5.54 -11.87
CA GLN A 5 0.95 5.46 -11.05
C GLN A 5 1.11 6.73 -10.22
N MET A 6 0.90 7.90 -10.83
CA MET A 6 0.98 9.17 -10.13
C MET A 6 -0.04 9.26 -9.00
N VAL A 7 -1.29 8.85 -9.27
CA VAL A 7 -2.35 8.87 -8.26
C VAL A 7 -2.04 7.91 -7.12
N GLY A 8 -1.56 6.71 -7.43
CA GLY A 8 -1.21 5.73 -6.40
C GLY A 8 -0.08 6.21 -5.51
N ILE A 9 0.97 6.75 -6.08
CA ILE A 9 2.11 7.28 -5.33
C ILE A 9 1.67 8.47 -4.47
N GLU A 10 0.87 9.37 -5.03
CA GLU A 10 0.39 10.53 -4.31
C GLU A 10 -0.48 10.13 -3.11
N ALA A 11 -1.39 9.17 -3.32
CA ALA A 11 -2.22 8.65 -2.23
C ALA A 11 -1.37 8.03 -1.11
N ALA A 12 -0.31 7.34 -1.46
CA ALA A 12 0.57 6.71 -0.49
C ALA A 12 1.34 7.73 0.36
N LYS A 13 1.52 8.96 -0.12
CA LYS A 13 2.20 10.01 0.65
C LYS A 13 1.42 10.44 1.89
N TYR A 14 0.11 10.28 1.87
CA TYR A 14 -0.74 10.68 2.99
C TYR A 14 -0.81 9.62 4.09
N VAL A 15 -0.21 8.46 3.87
CA VAL A 15 -0.20 7.39 4.86
C VAL A 15 0.85 7.68 5.93
N GLU A 16 0.44 7.59 7.19
CA GLU A 16 1.30 7.86 8.34
C GLU A 16 1.36 6.66 9.28
N ASP A 17 2.36 6.63 10.14
CA ASP A 17 2.52 5.58 11.14
C ASP A 17 1.26 5.44 12.01
N GLY A 18 0.90 4.20 12.27
CA GLY A 18 -0.23 3.87 13.12
C GLY A 18 -1.57 3.87 12.40
N MET A 19 -1.59 4.18 11.13
CA MET A 19 -2.83 4.17 10.36
C MET A 19 -3.27 2.76 9.99
N ILE A 20 -4.59 2.58 9.88
CA ILE A 20 -5.18 1.42 9.24
C ILE A 20 -5.59 1.87 7.85
N VAL A 21 -5.01 1.27 6.84
CA VAL A 21 -5.15 1.71 5.45
C VAL A 21 -5.96 0.71 4.64
N GLY A 22 -7.06 1.16 4.07
CA GLY A 22 -7.83 0.35 3.13
C GLY A 22 -7.07 0.23 1.81
N LEU A 23 -6.72 -0.99 1.44
CA LEU A 23 -6.03 -1.25 0.18
C LEU A 23 -7.07 -1.68 -0.85
N GLY A 24 -7.18 -0.92 -1.92
CA GLY A 24 -8.15 -1.20 -2.97
C GLY A 24 -7.70 -2.28 -3.93
N THR A 25 -8.45 -2.43 -5.02
CA THR A 25 -8.13 -3.35 -6.10
C THR A 25 -7.85 -2.56 -7.36
N GLY A 26 -7.33 -3.23 -8.39
CA GLY A 26 -7.05 -2.60 -9.66
C GLY A 26 -5.64 -2.04 -9.75
N SER A 27 -5.31 -1.47 -10.92
CA SER A 27 -3.95 -1.05 -11.20
C SER A 27 -3.48 0.15 -10.37
N THR A 28 -4.37 1.10 -10.10
CA THR A 28 -4.03 2.25 -9.26
C THR A 28 -3.69 1.79 -7.84
N ALA A 29 -4.46 0.84 -7.31
CA ALA A 29 -4.21 0.28 -5.99
C ALA A 29 -2.86 -0.44 -5.93
N LYS A 30 -2.47 -1.12 -7.00
CA LYS A 30 -1.16 -1.77 -7.06
C LYS A 30 -0.02 -0.77 -6.91
N PHE A 31 -0.10 0.36 -7.58
CA PHE A 31 0.91 1.41 -7.45
C PHE A 31 0.96 1.99 -6.04
N MET A 32 -0.20 2.17 -5.42
CA MET A 32 -0.28 2.64 -4.04
C MET A 32 0.36 1.64 -3.08
N VAL A 33 0.04 0.35 -3.23
CA VAL A 33 0.60 -0.70 -2.38
C VAL A 33 2.11 -0.79 -2.55
N ASP A 34 2.61 -0.71 -3.78
CA ASP A 34 4.04 -0.72 -4.05
C ASP A 34 4.75 0.43 -3.34
N GLU A 35 4.20 1.63 -3.41
CA GLU A 35 4.82 2.79 -2.78
C GLU A 35 4.77 2.71 -1.26
N ILE A 36 3.66 2.23 -0.71
CA ILE A 36 3.56 1.99 0.73
C ILE A 36 4.61 0.95 1.16
N GLY A 37 4.77 -0.10 0.38
CA GLY A 37 5.78 -1.12 0.65
C GLY A 37 7.19 -0.55 0.64
N ARG A 38 7.49 0.34 -0.31
CA ARG A 38 8.77 1.02 -0.34
C ARG A 38 8.98 1.84 0.94
N ARG A 39 7.97 2.57 1.38
CA ARG A 39 8.05 3.38 2.59
C ARG A 39 8.24 2.52 3.85
N VAL A 40 7.57 1.36 3.89
CA VAL A 40 7.75 0.43 5.01
C VAL A 40 9.20 -0.05 5.08
N LYS A 41 9.78 -0.34 3.92
CA LYS A 41 11.14 -0.88 3.85
C LYS A 41 12.21 0.21 4.07
N GLU A 42 12.04 1.36 3.46
CA GLU A 42 13.06 2.42 3.45
C GLU A 42 12.86 3.47 4.54
N GLU A 43 11.63 3.75 4.91
CA GLU A 43 11.32 4.78 5.89
C GLU A 43 10.88 4.22 7.25
N GLY A 44 10.72 2.90 7.33
CA GLY A 44 10.26 2.28 8.56
C GLY A 44 8.79 2.56 8.87
N LEU A 45 7.99 2.84 7.84
CA LEU A 45 6.57 3.12 8.03
C LEU A 45 5.87 1.93 8.65
N SER A 46 5.08 2.18 9.69
CA SER A 46 4.34 1.13 10.42
C SER A 46 2.85 1.37 10.27
N ILE A 47 2.21 0.56 9.43
CA ILE A 47 0.77 0.63 9.20
C ILE A 47 0.18 -0.77 9.13
N VAL A 48 -1.14 -0.84 9.20
CA VAL A 48 -1.87 -2.08 8.97
C VAL A 48 -2.73 -1.89 7.73
N GLY A 49 -2.54 -2.76 6.74
CA GLY A 49 -3.35 -2.74 5.53
C GLY A 49 -4.56 -3.65 5.68
N VAL A 50 -5.69 -3.24 5.14
CA VAL A 50 -6.91 -4.03 5.13
C VAL A 50 -7.38 -4.14 3.69
N THR A 51 -7.62 -5.35 3.21
CA THR A 51 -8.08 -5.58 1.85
C THR A 51 -8.95 -6.82 1.76
N THR A 52 -9.88 -6.81 0.81
CA THR A 52 -10.68 -7.98 0.49
C THR A 52 -10.11 -8.77 -0.70
N SER A 53 -9.09 -8.22 -1.36
CA SER A 53 -8.46 -8.85 -2.52
C SER A 53 -7.29 -9.73 -2.08
N LYS A 54 -7.34 -11.00 -2.46
CA LYS A 54 -6.25 -11.94 -2.16
C LYS A 54 -4.97 -11.56 -2.89
N GLU A 55 -5.07 -11.02 -4.10
CA GLU A 55 -3.91 -10.57 -4.87
C GLU A 55 -3.24 -9.38 -4.18
N THR A 56 -4.02 -8.42 -3.74
CA THR A 56 -3.49 -7.26 -3.02
C THR A 56 -2.88 -7.69 -1.69
N GLU A 57 -3.50 -8.63 -1.00
CA GLU A 57 -2.95 -9.17 0.25
C GLU A 57 -1.58 -9.81 0.02
N LYS A 58 -1.45 -10.63 -1.02
CA LYS A 58 -0.18 -11.27 -1.35
C LYS A 58 0.89 -10.25 -1.69
N GLN A 59 0.53 -9.24 -2.48
CA GLN A 59 1.44 -8.17 -2.83
C GLN A 59 1.93 -7.43 -1.59
N ALA A 60 1.00 -7.08 -0.70
CA ALA A 60 1.33 -6.35 0.52
C ALA A 60 2.23 -7.16 1.43
N LEU A 61 1.92 -8.44 1.63
CA LEU A 61 2.74 -9.32 2.47
C LEU A 61 4.15 -9.48 1.92
N ALA A 62 4.28 -9.59 0.59
CA ALA A 62 5.57 -9.70 -0.07
C ALA A 62 6.42 -8.44 0.13
N LEU A 63 5.78 -7.30 0.31
CA LEU A 63 6.44 -6.02 0.54
C LEU A 63 6.70 -5.72 2.03
N GLY A 64 6.26 -6.61 2.91
CA GLY A 64 6.43 -6.41 4.34
C GLY A 64 5.36 -5.56 5.01
N ILE A 65 4.25 -5.32 4.32
CA ILE A 65 3.11 -4.59 4.89
C ILE A 65 2.30 -5.56 5.76
N GLN A 66 2.03 -5.16 6.99
CA GLN A 66 1.19 -5.95 7.88
C GLN A 66 -0.27 -5.89 7.43
N ILE A 67 -0.93 -7.04 7.36
CA ILE A 67 -2.33 -7.13 6.96
C ILE A 67 -3.18 -7.42 8.20
N GLY A 68 -4.17 -6.59 8.43
CA GLY A 68 -5.16 -6.79 9.48
C GLY A 68 -6.36 -7.58 8.95
N ARG A 69 -7.00 -8.31 9.85
CA ARG A 69 -8.20 -9.09 9.53
C ARG A 69 -9.31 -8.82 10.53
#